data_3b9c831e589422f5fb26b4649693f794
#
_entry.id   3b9c831e589422f5fb26b4649693f794
#
_cell.length_a   1.000
_cell.length_b   1.000
_cell.length_c   1.000
_cell.angle_alpha   90.00
_cell.angle_beta   90.00
_cell.angle_gamma   90.00
#
_symmetry.space_group_name_H-M   'P 1'
#
loop_
_entity.id
_entity.type
_entity.pdbx_description
1 polymer ?
#
loop_
_entity_poly.entity_id
_entity_poly.type
_entity_poly.pdbx_seq_one_letter_code
_entity_poly.pdbx_strand_id
1 'polypeptide(L)'
;MKLRGYQQDAVRSCWKYWREGKGVNPLVVAPTGSGKSHIIAEIASKVAERKCKVILVTHRKELLVQDAQKIIAAGFTDIGFFGASFGRKDFATITCAQIQSLAKCIDIPKFDLAIIDEAHLVPESGTGQYRNTIEKLKLINPKLRVLGLTATPYRKAGGMLDDGDNRIFDGTAYNIDIRGLIDDGWLAKPIPFGATDVEEFDIRNLVSNGGDYQVKQQDEETSRLAHEIAGDIVLKSRGRENKKVLIFCAGVVGCEAMKAQFDRMLWKSEVVVGTTPPELRRDILKRYTHGDLQYLISCDVLTTGFDAPQTNVLALVRATQSPGLYVQMVGRGMRMAEGKTDCLVLDYGKNVERHGPIDAIEIRKKSGKPGQIPLKKCIKCHAYMRISLMVCEHCGTQQPEPKQEKYTEKAGKKELLKSEWVDVFDVRYQLGGREGKPPYLRIIYDTPYREYSEFLMPEHGGYPRRVFDRRIREWFNSKANTVGDCLEECNRWPVPRRIRVRKDGDFWKVQEWDFKSFEMDPPPPEPEEDPDIEMWRDAF
;
A
#
# COMPACT_ATOMS: atom_id res chain seq x y z
N MET A 1 3.57 27.22 1.78
CA MET A 1 2.63 26.05 1.61
C MET A 1 2.55 25.34 2.96
N LYS A 2 1.35 25.05 3.52
CA LYS A 2 1.25 24.36 4.83
C LYS A 2 1.12 22.85 4.60
N LEU A 3 2.10 22.08 5.06
CA LEU A 3 2.08 20.63 5.05
C LEU A 3 1.11 20.08 6.11
N ARG A 4 0.50 18.94 5.84
CA ARG A 4 -0.26 18.15 6.82
C ARG A 4 0.72 17.46 7.79
N GLY A 5 0.29 17.10 9.00
CA GLY A 5 1.15 16.48 10.03
C GLY A 5 1.98 15.32 9.50
N TYR A 6 1.34 14.31 8.92
CA TYR A 6 2.05 13.14 8.36
C TYR A 6 3.02 13.47 7.20
N GLN A 7 2.78 14.58 6.45
CA GLN A 7 3.73 15.04 5.42
C GLN A 7 4.95 15.71 6.07
N GLN A 8 4.75 16.46 7.15
CA GLN A 8 5.85 17.00 7.96
C GLN A 8 6.68 15.88 8.56
N ASP A 9 6.03 14.84 9.10
CA ASP A 9 6.71 13.69 9.67
C ASP A 9 7.53 12.94 8.62
N ALA A 10 7.01 12.78 7.39
CA ALA A 10 7.77 12.20 6.28
C ALA A 10 9.01 13.02 5.94
N VAL A 11 8.90 14.35 5.89
CA VAL A 11 10.04 15.25 5.67
C VAL A 11 11.03 15.14 6.82
N ARG A 12 10.60 15.26 8.08
CA ARG A 12 11.46 15.13 9.27
C ARG A 12 12.19 13.79 9.31
N SER A 13 11.50 12.70 8.95
CA SER A 13 12.08 11.36 8.93
C SER A 13 13.19 11.23 7.89
N CYS A 14 13.08 11.86 6.72
CA CYS A 14 14.16 11.89 5.74
C CYS A 14 15.42 12.60 6.31
N TRP A 15 15.23 13.72 6.99
CA TRP A 15 16.35 14.46 7.60
C TRP A 15 16.97 13.67 8.75
N LYS A 16 16.15 13.08 9.61
CA LYS A 16 16.61 12.19 10.67
C LYS A 16 17.43 11.01 10.11
N TYR A 17 16.94 10.40 9.03
CA TYR A 17 17.62 9.29 8.35
C TYR A 17 19.02 9.65 7.89
N TRP A 18 19.19 10.81 7.24
CA TRP A 18 20.48 11.28 6.77
C TRP A 18 21.41 11.66 7.92
N ARG A 19 20.91 12.29 8.97
CA ARG A 19 21.70 12.72 10.14
C ARG A 19 22.21 11.54 10.97
N GLU A 20 21.39 10.52 11.16
CA GLU A 20 21.75 9.34 11.96
C GLU A 20 22.69 8.39 11.24
N GLY A 21 23.06 8.67 10.01
CA GLY A 21 23.96 7.81 9.23
C GLY A 21 23.36 6.43 8.89
N LYS A 22 22.03 6.28 8.95
CA LYS A 22 21.34 5.03 8.60
C LYS A 22 21.52 4.62 7.14
N GLY A 23 21.94 5.56 6.30
CA GLY A 23 22.19 5.41 4.88
C GLY A 23 22.15 6.77 4.17
N VAL A 24 22.37 6.74 2.86
CA VAL A 24 22.38 7.97 2.03
C VAL A 24 21.20 8.05 1.08
N ASN A 25 20.50 6.92 0.84
CA ASN A 25 19.43 6.81 -0.15
C ASN A 25 18.13 6.29 0.48
N PRO A 26 17.39 7.12 1.22
CA PRO A 26 16.14 6.70 1.85
C PRO A 26 15.00 6.52 0.84
N LEU A 27 14.02 5.71 1.24
CA LEU A 27 12.73 5.54 0.58
C LEU A 27 11.62 6.13 1.46
N VAL A 28 10.69 6.87 0.85
CA VAL A 28 9.43 7.27 1.46
C VAL A 28 8.29 6.53 0.79
N VAL A 29 7.56 5.75 1.56
CA VAL A 29 6.36 5.07 1.10
C VAL A 29 5.16 5.96 1.36
N ALA A 30 4.55 6.45 0.30
CA ALA A 30 3.46 7.41 0.35
C ALA A 30 2.33 6.98 -0.60
N PRO A 31 1.15 6.62 -0.08
CA PRO A 31 0.02 6.16 -0.88
C PRO A 31 -0.40 7.15 -1.96
N THR A 32 -1.07 6.66 -3.00
CA THR A 32 -1.68 7.54 -4.00
C THR A 32 -2.74 8.42 -3.33
N GLY A 33 -2.65 9.73 -3.54
CA GLY A 33 -3.54 10.70 -2.90
C GLY A 33 -3.02 11.29 -1.58
N SER A 34 -1.93 10.76 -1.00
CA SER A 34 -1.31 11.32 0.22
C SER A 34 -0.59 12.64 0.01
N GLY A 35 -0.46 13.11 -1.24
CA GLY A 35 0.21 14.38 -1.57
C GLY A 35 1.74 14.26 -1.64
N LYS A 36 2.28 13.20 -2.25
CA LYS A 36 3.72 13.01 -2.52
C LYS A 36 4.40 14.28 -3.06
N SER A 37 3.76 14.96 -4.02
CA SER A 37 4.31 16.20 -4.62
C SER A 37 4.53 17.33 -3.63
N HIS A 38 3.81 17.37 -2.50
CA HIS A 38 4.04 18.35 -1.44
C HIS A 38 5.29 18.00 -0.62
N ILE A 39 5.51 16.72 -0.34
CA ILE A 39 6.72 16.22 0.34
C ILE A 39 7.94 16.48 -0.54
N ILE A 40 7.85 16.17 -1.85
CA ILE A 40 8.90 16.45 -2.83
C ILE A 40 9.23 17.95 -2.87
N ALA A 41 8.22 18.80 -2.98
CA ALA A 41 8.39 20.24 -3.08
C ALA A 41 9.09 20.80 -1.83
N GLU A 42 8.68 20.38 -0.64
CA GLU A 42 9.28 20.83 0.63
C GLU A 42 10.74 20.42 0.72
N ILE A 43 11.07 19.15 0.46
CA ILE A 43 12.46 18.67 0.52
C ILE A 43 13.32 19.36 -0.55
N ALA A 44 12.84 19.44 -1.79
CA ALA A 44 13.57 20.05 -2.90
C ALA A 44 13.85 21.53 -2.64
N SER A 45 12.85 22.30 -2.19
CA SER A 45 13.01 23.73 -1.89
C SER A 45 13.98 23.95 -0.75
N LYS A 46 13.86 23.22 0.36
CA LYS A 46 14.76 23.35 1.50
C LYS A 46 16.22 22.99 1.17
N VAL A 47 16.46 22.03 0.30
CA VAL A 47 17.81 21.70 -0.19
C VAL A 47 18.33 22.80 -1.11
N ALA A 48 17.49 23.33 -2.00
CA ALA A 48 17.87 24.40 -2.93
C ALA A 48 18.17 25.73 -2.22
N GLU A 49 17.46 26.08 -1.14
CA GLU A 49 17.73 27.24 -0.28
C GLU A 49 19.15 27.24 0.28
N ARG A 50 19.79 26.07 0.38
CA ARG A 50 21.17 25.89 0.81
C ARG A 50 22.19 25.94 -0.32
N LYS A 51 21.79 26.42 -1.49
CA LYS A 51 22.63 26.48 -2.70
C LYS A 51 23.03 25.08 -3.21
N CYS A 52 22.33 24.01 -2.79
CA CYS A 52 22.50 22.66 -3.31
C CYS A 52 21.60 22.46 -4.52
N LYS A 53 22.09 21.70 -5.52
CA LYS A 53 21.32 21.42 -6.73
C LYS A 53 20.54 20.13 -6.61
N VAL A 54 19.25 20.19 -7.00
CA VAL A 54 18.31 19.07 -6.92
C VAL A 54 17.85 18.67 -8.31
N ILE A 55 17.81 17.36 -8.59
CA ILE A 55 17.20 16.84 -9.80
C ILE A 55 16.03 15.92 -9.44
N LEU A 56 14.83 16.25 -9.96
CA LEU A 56 13.64 15.40 -9.90
C LEU A 56 13.57 14.56 -11.16
N VAL A 57 13.45 13.25 -11.00
CA VAL A 57 13.46 12.31 -12.13
C VAL A 57 12.21 11.46 -12.12
N THR A 58 11.45 11.49 -13.22
CA THR A 58 10.36 10.56 -13.48
C THR A 58 10.22 10.30 -14.98
N HIS A 59 9.41 9.33 -15.37
CA HIS A 59 9.18 9.00 -16.77
C HIS A 59 8.04 9.81 -17.42
N ARG A 60 7.17 10.45 -16.61
CA ARG A 60 5.97 11.16 -17.09
C ARG A 60 6.09 12.67 -16.92
N LYS A 61 5.79 13.39 -18.00
CA LYS A 61 5.75 14.85 -18.05
C LYS A 61 4.79 15.45 -17.04
N GLU A 62 3.61 14.87 -16.94
CA GLU A 62 2.51 15.36 -16.09
C GLU A 62 2.90 15.42 -14.61
N LEU A 63 3.63 14.41 -14.11
CA LEU A 63 4.14 14.38 -12.74
C LEU A 63 5.15 15.50 -12.50
N LEU A 64 6.12 15.67 -13.41
CA LEU A 64 7.12 16.74 -13.29
C LEU A 64 6.48 18.14 -13.31
N VAL A 65 5.44 18.35 -14.11
CA VAL A 65 4.70 19.62 -14.12
C VAL A 65 3.98 19.85 -12.79
N GLN A 66 3.34 18.80 -12.23
CA GLN A 66 2.67 18.89 -10.94
C GLN A 66 3.67 19.20 -9.80
N ASP A 67 4.81 18.52 -9.78
CA ASP A 67 5.86 18.75 -8.79
C ASP A 67 6.42 20.17 -8.91
N ALA A 68 6.75 20.63 -10.12
CA ALA A 68 7.22 21.98 -10.37
C ALA A 68 6.21 23.04 -9.90
N GLN A 69 4.91 22.84 -10.17
CA GLN A 69 3.86 23.75 -9.68
C GLN A 69 3.83 23.83 -8.15
N LYS A 70 4.05 22.71 -7.44
CA LYS A 70 4.11 22.70 -5.97
C LYS A 70 5.36 23.38 -5.44
N ILE A 71 6.50 23.20 -6.12
CA ILE A 71 7.78 23.90 -5.79
C ILE A 71 7.62 25.41 -5.98
N ILE A 72 7.01 25.86 -7.08
CA ILE A 72 6.71 27.27 -7.32
C ILE A 72 5.78 27.82 -6.23
N ALA A 73 4.72 27.07 -5.87
CA ALA A 73 3.80 27.45 -4.80
C ALA A 73 4.45 27.47 -3.42
N ALA A 74 5.59 26.78 -3.23
CA ALA A 74 6.42 26.86 -2.03
C ALA A 74 7.37 28.06 -2.03
N GLY A 75 7.39 28.87 -3.12
CA GLY A 75 8.19 30.10 -3.23
C GLY A 75 9.50 29.95 -3.99
N PHE A 76 9.81 28.77 -4.53
CA PHE A 76 11.05 28.55 -5.27
C PHE A 76 10.82 28.61 -6.79
N THR A 77 11.55 29.50 -7.51
CA THR A 77 11.27 29.81 -8.92
C THR A 77 12.40 29.42 -9.90
N ASP A 78 13.62 29.12 -9.41
CA ASP A 78 14.74 28.72 -10.28
C ASP A 78 14.62 27.22 -10.66
N ILE A 79 13.71 26.94 -11.61
CA ILE A 79 13.34 25.59 -12.05
C ILE A 79 13.66 25.39 -13.53
N GLY A 80 14.53 24.41 -13.83
CA GLY A 80 14.82 23.93 -15.17
C GLY A 80 13.96 22.73 -15.56
N PHE A 81 13.76 22.54 -16.87
CA PHE A 81 13.08 21.38 -17.43
C PHE A 81 13.96 20.68 -18.43
N PHE A 82 14.17 19.36 -18.24
CA PHE A 82 14.98 18.56 -19.11
C PHE A 82 14.18 17.39 -19.70
N GLY A 83 13.70 17.54 -20.93
CA GLY A 83 12.91 16.48 -21.57
C GLY A 83 12.41 16.85 -22.96
N ALA A 84 12.38 15.84 -23.86
CA ALA A 84 11.92 16.04 -25.23
C ALA A 84 10.46 16.53 -25.28
N SER A 85 9.59 16.02 -24.40
CA SER A 85 8.19 16.41 -24.35
C SER A 85 7.96 17.84 -23.82
N PHE A 86 8.97 18.47 -23.20
CA PHE A 86 8.93 19.88 -22.80
C PHE A 86 9.41 20.82 -23.90
N GLY A 87 10.12 20.31 -24.92
CA GLY A 87 10.86 21.13 -25.87
C GLY A 87 12.02 21.92 -25.23
N ARG A 88 12.40 21.59 -23.98
CA ARG A 88 13.41 22.24 -23.17
C ARG A 88 14.43 21.24 -22.65
N LYS A 89 15.69 21.70 -22.53
CA LYS A 89 16.82 20.93 -22.02
C LYS A 89 17.72 21.82 -21.15
N ASP A 90 17.13 22.55 -20.23
CA ASP A 90 17.84 23.48 -19.36
C ASP A 90 17.98 22.90 -17.95
N PHE A 91 19.13 23.14 -17.35
CA PHE A 91 19.44 22.81 -15.96
C PHE A 91 19.39 24.08 -15.11
N ALA A 92 18.79 23.95 -13.92
CA ALA A 92 18.68 25.02 -12.93
C ALA A 92 19.01 24.49 -11.54
N THR A 93 18.80 25.28 -10.47
CA THR A 93 19.00 24.81 -9.10
C THR A 93 18.09 23.63 -8.78
N ILE A 94 16.81 23.69 -9.18
CA ILE A 94 15.93 22.50 -9.19
C ILE A 94 15.65 22.15 -10.65
N THR A 95 15.96 20.95 -11.07
CA THR A 95 15.74 20.48 -12.43
C THR A 95 14.71 19.34 -12.46
N CYS A 96 13.65 19.52 -13.22
CA CYS A 96 12.62 18.49 -13.49
C CYS A 96 12.99 17.74 -14.76
N ALA A 97 13.46 16.49 -14.67
CA ALA A 97 14.01 15.73 -15.78
C ALA A 97 13.22 14.47 -16.11
N GLN A 98 12.92 14.28 -17.42
CA GLN A 98 12.42 13.00 -17.90
C GLN A 98 13.57 12.00 -18.02
N ILE A 99 13.42 10.81 -17.41
CA ILE A 99 14.47 9.79 -17.39
C ILE A 99 14.94 9.40 -18.81
N GLN A 100 14.03 9.32 -19.79
CA GLN A 100 14.35 8.93 -21.17
C GLN A 100 15.29 9.95 -21.85
N SER A 101 15.15 11.23 -21.53
CA SER A 101 15.99 12.29 -22.06
C SER A 101 17.30 12.41 -21.28
N LEU A 102 17.22 12.32 -19.95
CA LEU A 102 18.38 12.43 -19.06
C LEU A 102 19.37 11.28 -19.26
N ALA A 103 18.88 10.06 -19.48
CA ALA A 103 19.73 8.89 -19.73
C ALA A 103 20.61 9.04 -20.97
N LYS A 104 20.18 9.84 -21.96
CA LYS A 104 20.91 10.13 -23.21
C LYS A 104 21.79 11.39 -23.11
N CYS A 105 21.71 12.13 -22.00
CA CYS A 105 22.50 13.34 -21.81
C CYS A 105 23.96 12.99 -21.50
N ILE A 106 24.91 13.67 -22.15
CA ILE A 106 26.34 13.48 -21.94
C ILE A 106 26.81 14.43 -20.83
N ASP A 107 26.47 15.72 -20.96
CA ASP A 107 26.93 16.80 -20.07
C ASP A 107 25.89 17.09 -19.01
N ILE A 108 25.86 16.29 -17.95
CA ILE A 108 24.99 16.51 -16.80
C ILE A 108 25.78 17.31 -15.75
N PRO A 109 25.26 18.45 -15.25
CA PRO A 109 25.92 19.18 -14.19
C PRO A 109 25.89 18.42 -12.87
N LYS A 110 26.72 18.85 -11.91
CA LYS A 110 26.73 18.28 -10.57
C LYS A 110 25.39 18.57 -9.86
N PHE A 111 24.79 17.53 -9.30
CA PHE A 111 23.64 17.60 -8.39
C PHE A 111 24.01 17.02 -7.03
N ASP A 112 23.36 17.49 -5.98
CA ASP A 112 23.59 17.05 -4.59
C ASP A 112 22.49 16.10 -4.13
N LEU A 113 21.27 16.26 -4.64
CA LEU A 113 20.13 15.38 -4.37
C LEU A 113 19.43 14.99 -5.67
N ALA A 114 19.20 13.69 -5.86
CA ALA A 114 18.30 13.15 -6.87
C ALA A 114 17.04 12.64 -6.20
N ILE A 115 15.88 13.16 -6.58
CA ILE A 115 14.57 12.69 -6.12
C ILE A 115 13.92 11.88 -7.24
N ILE A 116 13.57 10.65 -6.95
CA ILE A 116 12.92 9.73 -7.90
C ILE A 116 11.47 9.55 -7.48
N ASP A 117 10.55 10.17 -8.22
CA ASP A 117 9.13 9.87 -8.05
C ASP A 117 8.78 8.58 -8.81
N GLU A 118 7.87 7.81 -8.23
CA GLU A 118 7.53 6.44 -8.63
C GLU A 118 8.76 5.50 -8.60
N ALA A 119 9.48 5.49 -7.48
CA ALA A 119 10.72 4.74 -7.27
C ALA A 119 10.61 3.23 -7.56
N HIS A 120 9.40 2.65 -7.57
CA HIS A 120 9.17 1.25 -7.95
C HIS A 120 9.50 0.94 -9.42
N LEU A 121 9.70 1.96 -10.25
CA LEU A 121 10.15 1.81 -11.63
C LEU A 121 11.66 1.56 -11.75
N VAL A 122 12.41 1.73 -10.66
CA VAL A 122 13.85 1.46 -10.64
C VAL A 122 14.08 -0.06 -10.59
N PRO A 123 14.75 -0.66 -11.61
CA PRO A 123 14.98 -2.09 -11.66
C PRO A 123 15.98 -2.55 -10.59
N GLU A 124 15.86 -3.82 -10.15
CA GLU A 124 16.77 -4.41 -9.17
C GLU A 124 18.19 -4.57 -9.70
N SER A 125 18.30 -5.02 -10.96
CA SER A 125 19.57 -5.30 -11.61
C SER A 125 19.49 -4.99 -13.10
N GLY A 126 20.63 -4.97 -13.77
CA GLY A 126 20.74 -4.77 -15.20
C GLY A 126 20.90 -3.32 -15.65
N THR A 127 20.86 -3.09 -16.95
CA THR A 127 21.15 -1.81 -17.63
C THR A 127 19.90 -0.95 -17.84
N GLY A 128 19.12 -0.72 -16.78
CA GLY A 128 17.92 0.13 -16.88
C GLY A 128 18.26 1.63 -16.87
N GLN A 129 17.48 2.43 -17.59
CA GLN A 129 17.70 3.89 -17.70
C GLN A 129 17.86 4.59 -16.34
N TYR A 130 17.04 4.25 -15.36
CA TYR A 130 17.15 4.82 -14.01
C TYR A 130 18.48 4.49 -13.34
N ARG A 131 18.87 3.21 -13.36
CA ARG A 131 20.10 2.76 -12.71
C ARG A 131 21.33 3.42 -13.36
N ASN A 132 21.44 3.34 -14.68
CA ASN A 132 22.55 3.94 -15.42
C ASN A 132 22.64 5.46 -15.19
N THR A 133 21.49 6.14 -15.09
CA THR A 133 21.46 7.57 -14.81
C THR A 133 21.92 7.89 -13.38
N ILE A 134 21.49 7.13 -12.39
CA ILE A 134 21.92 7.29 -11.01
C ILE A 134 23.43 7.04 -10.88
N GLU A 135 23.96 6.02 -11.58
CA GLU A 135 25.40 5.72 -11.60
C GLU A 135 26.19 6.88 -12.25
N LYS A 136 25.73 7.41 -13.39
CA LYS A 136 26.33 8.61 -14.01
C LYS A 136 26.34 9.80 -13.05
N LEU A 137 25.24 10.08 -12.39
CA LEU A 137 25.14 11.16 -11.41
C LEU A 137 26.09 10.96 -10.22
N LYS A 138 26.24 9.71 -9.74
CA LYS A 138 27.20 9.36 -8.67
C LYS A 138 28.66 9.46 -9.12
N LEU A 139 28.97 9.19 -10.40
CA LEU A 139 30.31 9.42 -10.95
C LEU A 139 30.66 10.91 -10.98
N ILE A 140 29.68 11.79 -11.27
CA ILE A 140 29.86 13.24 -11.27
C ILE A 140 29.95 13.78 -9.82
N ASN A 141 29.11 13.26 -8.93
CA ASN A 141 29.12 13.61 -7.52
C ASN A 141 29.06 12.36 -6.64
N PRO A 142 30.21 11.85 -6.13
CA PRO A 142 30.23 10.68 -5.23
C PRO A 142 29.44 10.89 -3.92
N LYS A 143 29.15 12.14 -3.54
CA LYS A 143 28.34 12.49 -2.36
C LYS A 143 26.84 12.63 -2.69
N LEU A 144 26.42 12.34 -3.93
CA LEU A 144 25.01 12.40 -4.33
C LEU A 144 24.15 11.54 -3.40
N ARG A 145 23.06 12.13 -2.90
CA ARG A 145 21.99 11.43 -2.21
C ARG A 145 20.84 11.13 -3.17
N VAL A 146 20.19 9.98 -2.98
CA VAL A 146 19.05 9.58 -3.80
C VAL A 146 17.85 9.32 -2.90
N LEU A 147 16.82 10.16 -3.02
CA LEU A 147 15.55 9.97 -2.32
C LEU A 147 14.53 9.30 -3.26
N GLY A 148 13.97 8.19 -2.85
CA GLY A 148 12.87 7.55 -3.58
C GLY A 148 11.52 7.84 -2.93
N LEU A 149 10.51 8.18 -3.74
CA LEU A 149 9.12 8.22 -3.30
C LEU A 149 8.30 7.23 -4.12
N THR A 150 7.42 6.49 -3.46
CA THR A 150 6.55 5.53 -4.14
C THR A 150 5.32 5.21 -3.29
N ALA A 151 4.21 4.87 -3.97
CA ALA A 151 3.05 4.29 -3.28
C ALA A 151 3.24 2.78 -3.01
N THR A 152 4.19 2.15 -3.67
CA THR A 152 4.39 0.70 -3.67
C THR A 152 5.86 0.38 -3.48
N PRO A 153 6.30 0.02 -2.27
CA PRO A 153 7.72 -0.19 -1.97
C PRO A 153 8.27 -1.52 -2.50
N TYR A 154 7.60 -2.15 -3.45
CA TYR A 154 7.96 -3.43 -4.04
C TYR A 154 8.06 -3.36 -5.56
N ARG A 155 8.88 -4.24 -6.14
CA ARG A 155 9.11 -4.35 -7.58
C ARG A 155 8.07 -5.24 -8.26
N LYS A 156 7.84 -5.02 -9.54
CA LYS A 156 6.94 -5.88 -10.36
C LYS A 156 7.35 -7.36 -10.35
N ALA A 157 8.64 -7.64 -10.34
CA ALA A 157 9.19 -9.00 -10.29
C ALA A 157 9.27 -9.60 -8.87
N GLY A 158 8.72 -8.90 -7.86
CA GLY A 158 8.78 -9.28 -6.44
C GLY A 158 10.01 -8.73 -5.72
N GLY A 159 9.92 -8.68 -4.38
CA GLY A 159 10.95 -8.13 -3.49
C GLY A 159 10.78 -6.63 -3.21
N MET A 160 11.31 -6.19 -2.06
CA MET A 160 11.26 -4.79 -1.63
C MET A 160 12.30 -3.95 -2.38
N LEU A 161 12.06 -2.65 -2.49
CA LEU A 161 12.98 -1.71 -3.15
C LEU A 161 14.27 -1.48 -2.35
N ASP A 162 14.20 -1.65 -1.04
CA ASP A 162 15.28 -1.50 -0.07
C ASP A 162 15.93 -2.83 0.36
N ASP A 163 15.61 -3.92 -0.34
CA ASP A 163 16.16 -5.25 -0.10
C ASP A 163 17.02 -5.74 -1.29
N GLY A 164 17.97 -6.64 -1.01
CA GLY A 164 18.88 -7.24 -1.98
C GLY A 164 20.23 -6.53 -2.12
N ASP A 165 21.22 -7.25 -2.67
CA ASP A 165 22.63 -6.80 -2.74
C ASP A 165 22.83 -5.62 -3.69
N ASN A 166 21.99 -5.50 -4.72
CA ASN A 166 22.05 -4.44 -5.73
C ASN A 166 21.02 -3.33 -5.48
N ARG A 167 20.54 -3.15 -4.24
CA ARG A 167 19.59 -2.09 -3.91
C ARG A 167 20.18 -0.70 -4.15
N ILE A 168 19.35 0.23 -4.59
CA ILE A 168 19.70 1.66 -4.67
C ILE A 168 19.32 2.36 -3.37
N PHE A 169 18.19 1.99 -2.80
CA PHE A 169 17.67 2.56 -1.55
C PHE A 169 18.15 1.74 -0.36
N ASP A 170 18.68 2.40 0.66
CA ASP A 170 19.30 1.76 1.80
C ASP A 170 18.29 1.29 2.84
N GLY A 171 17.12 1.92 2.88
CA GLY A 171 16.00 1.59 3.76
C GLY A 171 14.85 2.56 3.65
N THR A 172 13.75 2.23 4.31
CA THR A 172 12.55 3.08 4.35
C THR A 172 12.65 4.07 5.51
N ALA A 173 12.71 5.37 5.20
CA ALA A 173 12.74 6.45 6.19
C ALA A 173 11.35 6.70 6.81
N TYR A 174 10.29 6.61 5.99
CA TYR A 174 8.92 6.80 6.46
C TYR A 174 7.92 6.02 5.62
N ASN A 175 6.93 5.47 6.28
CA ASN A 175 5.81 4.77 5.65
C ASN A 175 4.49 5.39 6.11
N ILE A 176 3.77 6.03 5.18
CA ILE A 176 2.47 6.64 5.47
C ILE A 176 1.41 5.55 5.47
N ASP A 177 0.75 5.35 6.60
CA ASP A 177 -0.32 4.37 6.75
C ASP A 177 -1.59 4.79 6.00
N ILE A 178 -2.06 3.94 5.08
CA ILE A 178 -3.29 4.17 4.32
C ILE A 178 -4.51 4.22 5.25
N ARG A 179 -4.55 3.34 6.26
CA ARG A 179 -5.68 3.23 7.17
C ARG A 179 -5.79 4.48 8.03
N GLY A 180 -4.69 4.95 8.59
CA GLY A 180 -4.66 6.21 9.33
C GLY A 180 -5.14 7.38 8.47
N LEU A 181 -4.74 7.44 7.18
CA LEU A 181 -5.23 8.49 6.29
C LEU A 181 -6.74 8.43 5.99
N ILE A 182 -7.33 7.23 5.97
CA ILE A 182 -8.78 7.05 5.82
C ILE A 182 -9.49 7.46 7.10
N ASP A 183 -9.01 7.00 8.25
CA ASP A 183 -9.60 7.26 9.57
C ASP A 183 -9.55 8.77 9.89
N ASP A 184 -8.47 9.45 9.52
CA ASP A 184 -8.30 10.91 9.65
C ASP A 184 -9.07 11.73 8.59
N GLY A 185 -9.75 11.08 7.63
CA GLY A 185 -10.50 11.74 6.57
C GLY A 185 -9.65 12.40 5.47
N TRP A 186 -8.37 12.04 5.35
CA TRP A 186 -7.49 12.51 4.29
C TRP A 186 -7.64 11.73 2.98
N LEU A 187 -8.17 10.49 3.06
CA LEU A 187 -8.53 9.65 1.94
C LEU A 187 -9.97 9.17 2.09
N ALA A 188 -10.70 9.09 0.97
CA ALA A 188 -12.03 8.49 0.92
C ALA A 188 -11.94 6.98 1.17
N LYS A 189 -12.88 6.43 1.96
CA LYS A 189 -12.95 5.00 2.24
C LYS A 189 -13.29 4.21 0.98
N PRO A 190 -12.44 3.29 0.50
CA PRO A 190 -12.80 2.43 -0.62
C PRO A 190 -13.75 1.34 -0.14
N ILE A 191 -14.84 1.12 -0.89
CA ILE A 191 -15.83 0.07 -0.61
C ILE A 191 -15.79 -0.93 -1.77
N PRO A 192 -15.09 -2.07 -1.61
CA PRO A 192 -14.93 -3.02 -2.69
C PRO A 192 -16.15 -3.93 -2.84
N PHE A 193 -16.61 -4.08 -4.08
CA PHE A 193 -17.63 -5.02 -4.50
C PHE A 193 -17.10 -5.96 -5.57
N GLY A 194 -17.41 -7.24 -5.46
CA GLY A 194 -17.22 -8.19 -6.55
C GLY A 194 -18.39 -8.15 -7.55
N ALA A 195 -18.19 -8.75 -8.71
CA ALA A 195 -19.29 -9.11 -9.60
C ALA A 195 -20.24 -10.05 -8.86
N THR A 196 -21.55 -9.78 -8.89
CA THR A 196 -22.55 -10.59 -8.20
C THR A 196 -23.63 -11.10 -9.13
N ASP A 197 -24.05 -10.24 -10.05
CA ASP A 197 -25.12 -10.51 -11.01
C ASP A 197 -24.58 -10.53 -12.46
N VAL A 198 -23.25 -10.49 -12.60
CA VAL A 198 -22.54 -10.59 -13.86
C VAL A 198 -21.76 -11.89 -13.87
N GLU A 199 -21.73 -12.59 -15.00
CA GLU A 199 -20.87 -13.76 -15.17
C GLU A 199 -19.42 -13.38 -14.81
N GLU A 200 -18.77 -14.23 -14.00
CA GLU A 200 -17.43 -13.92 -13.51
C GLU A 200 -16.43 -13.87 -14.66
N PHE A 201 -15.57 -12.84 -14.64
CA PHE A 201 -14.43 -12.74 -15.52
C PHE A 201 -13.53 -13.97 -15.36
N ASP A 202 -13.39 -14.80 -16.40
CA ASP A 202 -12.63 -16.05 -16.28
C ASP A 202 -11.12 -15.79 -16.32
N ILE A 203 -10.57 -15.51 -15.15
CA ILE A 203 -9.12 -15.26 -14.97
C ILE A 203 -8.27 -16.53 -14.98
N ARG A 204 -8.88 -17.73 -14.86
CA ARG A 204 -8.13 -18.99 -14.78
C ARG A 204 -7.48 -19.36 -16.10
N ASN A 205 -8.10 -18.95 -17.19
CA ASN A 205 -7.64 -19.17 -18.56
C ASN A 205 -6.75 -18.04 -19.09
N LEU A 206 -6.55 -16.95 -18.31
CA LEU A 206 -5.68 -15.86 -18.72
C LEU A 206 -4.21 -16.27 -18.63
N VAL A 207 -3.51 -16.23 -19.74
CA VAL A 207 -2.08 -16.52 -19.83
C VAL A 207 -1.29 -15.29 -19.35
N SER A 208 -0.28 -15.52 -18.50
CA SER A 208 0.64 -14.49 -18.06
C SER A 208 1.85 -14.39 -18.99
N ASN A 209 2.19 -13.18 -19.43
CA ASN A 209 3.41 -12.89 -20.18
C ASN A 209 4.28 -11.94 -19.34
N GLY A 210 5.35 -12.51 -18.74
CA GLY A 210 6.42 -11.70 -18.13
C GLY A 210 6.04 -10.73 -17.03
N GLY A 211 4.91 -10.97 -16.31
CA GLY A 211 4.56 -10.19 -15.13
C GLY A 211 3.12 -9.68 -15.04
N ASP A 212 2.30 -9.78 -16.10
CA ASP A 212 0.85 -9.51 -16.04
C ASP A 212 0.09 -10.37 -17.06
N TYR A 213 -1.24 -10.32 -17.06
CA TYR A 213 -2.09 -11.06 -17.98
C TYR A 213 -2.06 -10.46 -19.39
N GLN A 214 -2.23 -11.32 -20.41
CA GLN A 214 -2.30 -10.87 -21.79
C GLN A 214 -3.50 -9.94 -22.03
N VAL A 215 -3.23 -8.76 -22.59
CA VAL A 215 -4.24 -7.73 -22.87
C VAL A 215 -5.32 -8.25 -23.81
N LYS A 216 -4.94 -8.98 -24.88
CA LYS A 216 -5.87 -9.51 -25.88
C LYS A 216 -6.94 -10.40 -25.27
N GLN A 217 -6.55 -11.33 -24.40
CA GLN A 217 -7.51 -12.22 -23.74
C GLN A 217 -8.45 -11.47 -22.79
N GLN A 218 -7.93 -10.46 -22.10
CA GLN A 218 -8.77 -9.61 -21.25
C GLN A 218 -9.75 -8.76 -22.07
N ASP A 219 -9.34 -8.26 -23.24
CA ASP A 219 -10.21 -7.53 -24.15
C ASP A 219 -11.33 -8.42 -24.73
N GLU A 220 -11.03 -9.68 -25.04
CA GLU A 220 -12.01 -10.67 -25.46
C GLU A 220 -13.06 -10.91 -24.36
N GLU A 221 -12.62 -11.12 -23.09
CA GLU A 221 -13.52 -11.28 -21.94
C GLU A 221 -14.34 -10.02 -21.67
N THR A 222 -13.69 -8.85 -21.71
CA THR A 222 -14.39 -7.56 -21.55
C THR A 222 -15.47 -7.39 -22.60
N SER A 223 -15.16 -7.71 -23.88
CA SER A 223 -16.12 -7.58 -24.97
C SER A 223 -17.31 -8.53 -24.83
N ARG A 224 -17.05 -9.77 -24.37
CA ARG A 224 -18.07 -10.76 -24.10
C ARG A 224 -19.06 -10.31 -23.02
N LEU A 225 -18.54 -9.72 -21.94
CA LEU A 225 -19.32 -9.34 -20.76
C LEU A 225 -19.72 -7.84 -20.73
N ALA A 226 -19.37 -7.07 -21.76
CA ALA A 226 -19.52 -5.60 -21.76
C ALA A 226 -20.96 -5.14 -21.44
N HIS A 227 -21.97 -5.85 -21.94
CA HIS A 227 -23.37 -5.50 -21.70
C HIS A 227 -23.74 -5.65 -20.22
N GLU A 228 -23.40 -6.78 -19.63
CA GLU A 228 -23.69 -7.10 -18.22
C GLU A 228 -22.92 -6.18 -17.29
N ILE A 229 -21.61 -5.99 -17.54
CA ILE A 229 -20.75 -5.11 -16.75
C ILE A 229 -21.24 -3.67 -16.78
N ALA A 230 -21.59 -3.13 -17.97
CA ALA A 230 -22.09 -1.76 -18.08
C ALA A 230 -23.41 -1.59 -17.34
N GLY A 231 -24.32 -2.57 -17.45
CA GLY A 231 -25.60 -2.59 -16.72
C GLY A 231 -25.40 -2.58 -15.20
N ASP A 232 -24.50 -3.43 -14.71
CA ASP A 232 -24.16 -3.54 -13.28
C ASP A 232 -23.52 -2.25 -12.75
N ILE A 233 -22.59 -1.63 -13.51
CA ILE A 233 -21.99 -0.33 -13.16
C ILE A 233 -23.08 0.75 -13.04
N VAL A 234 -24.01 0.82 -13.99
CA VAL A 234 -25.11 1.78 -13.95
C VAL A 234 -25.99 1.54 -12.73
N LEU A 235 -26.35 0.28 -12.47
CA LEU A 235 -27.21 -0.11 -11.35
C LEU A 235 -26.57 0.22 -9.99
N LYS A 236 -25.34 -0.21 -9.75
CA LYS A 236 -24.61 -0.01 -8.48
C LYS A 236 -24.23 1.45 -8.24
N SER A 237 -24.12 2.25 -9.28
CA SER A 237 -23.84 3.69 -9.17
C SER A 237 -25.10 4.56 -9.04
N ARG A 238 -26.32 3.96 -9.05
CA ARG A 238 -27.57 4.72 -8.85
C ARG A 238 -27.60 5.34 -7.46
N GLY A 239 -28.23 6.52 -7.36
CA GLY A 239 -28.42 7.23 -6.09
C GLY A 239 -27.17 7.96 -5.57
N ARG A 240 -26.03 7.85 -6.23
CA ARG A 240 -24.87 8.66 -5.87
C ARG A 240 -24.98 10.06 -6.43
N GLU A 241 -24.90 11.04 -5.54
CA GLU A 241 -24.81 12.45 -5.94
C GLU A 241 -23.49 12.71 -6.67
N ASN A 242 -23.52 13.65 -7.62
CA ASN A 242 -22.34 14.06 -8.40
C ASN A 242 -21.54 12.85 -8.95
N LYS A 243 -22.26 11.85 -9.47
CA LYS A 243 -21.70 10.60 -9.95
C LYS A 243 -20.60 10.80 -11.00
N LYS A 244 -19.38 10.36 -10.68
CA LYS A 244 -18.22 10.30 -11.57
C LYS A 244 -17.62 8.90 -11.51
N VAL A 245 -17.76 8.18 -12.60
CA VAL A 245 -17.33 6.78 -12.75
C VAL A 245 -16.09 6.73 -13.61
N LEU A 246 -15.00 6.15 -13.07
CA LEU A 246 -13.76 5.87 -13.80
C LEU A 246 -13.64 4.37 -14.02
N ILE A 247 -13.54 3.96 -15.28
CA ILE A 247 -13.52 2.56 -15.69
C ILE A 247 -12.13 2.23 -16.25
N PHE A 248 -11.48 1.25 -15.67
CA PHE A 248 -10.18 0.76 -16.12
C PHE A 248 -10.34 -0.56 -16.89
N CYS A 249 -10.05 -0.54 -18.19
CA CYS A 249 -9.97 -1.73 -19.03
C CYS A 249 -8.50 -2.13 -19.26
N ALA A 250 -8.27 -3.37 -19.72
CA ALA A 250 -6.93 -3.86 -20.01
C ALA A 250 -6.36 -3.30 -21.32
N GLY A 251 -7.20 -3.17 -22.34
CA GLY A 251 -6.80 -2.68 -23.65
C GLY A 251 -7.83 -1.77 -24.30
N VAL A 252 -7.52 -1.33 -25.52
CA VAL A 252 -8.33 -0.38 -26.29
C VAL A 252 -9.64 -1.01 -26.73
N VAL A 253 -9.60 -2.27 -27.18
CA VAL A 253 -10.80 -2.99 -27.65
C VAL A 253 -11.84 -3.12 -26.53
N GLY A 254 -11.38 -3.46 -25.33
CA GLY A 254 -12.26 -3.49 -24.16
C GLY A 254 -12.84 -2.12 -23.80
N CYS A 255 -12.05 -1.03 -23.95
CA CYS A 255 -12.56 0.33 -23.74
C CYS A 255 -13.70 0.67 -24.73
N GLU A 256 -13.51 0.34 -26.01
CA GLU A 256 -14.50 0.60 -27.06
C GLU A 256 -15.77 -0.25 -26.88
N ALA A 257 -15.61 -1.53 -26.49
CA ALA A 257 -16.74 -2.39 -26.18
C ALA A 257 -17.59 -1.84 -25.04
N MET A 258 -16.95 -1.36 -23.96
CA MET A 258 -17.64 -0.72 -22.84
C MET A 258 -18.34 0.58 -23.27
N LYS A 259 -17.65 1.45 -24.04
CA LYS A 259 -18.26 2.68 -24.55
C LYS A 259 -19.51 2.40 -25.37
N ALA A 260 -19.45 1.43 -26.29
CA ALA A 260 -20.59 1.06 -27.13
C ALA A 260 -21.83 0.65 -26.30
N GLN A 261 -21.65 0.04 -25.12
CA GLN A 261 -22.77 -0.29 -24.25
C GLN A 261 -23.34 0.95 -23.55
N PHE A 262 -22.50 1.86 -23.05
CA PHE A 262 -22.98 3.12 -22.47
C PHE A 262 -23.72 3.98 -23.50
N ASP A 263 -23.23 4.05 -24.74
CA ASP A 263 -23.89 4.75 -25.85
C ASP A 263 -25.28 4.15 -26.16
N ARG A 264 -25.41 2.81 -26.18
CA ARG A 264 -26.72 2.12 -26.35
C ARG A 264 -27.69 2.44 -25.21
N MET A 265 -27.17 2.64 -23.99
CA MET A 265 -27.97 3.02 -22.82
C MET A 265 -28.20 4.54 -22.71
N LEU A 266 -27.74 5.32 -23.70
CA LEU A 266 -27.83 6.78 -23.76
C LEU A 266 -27.11 7.50 -22.60
N TRP A 267 -26.04 6.87 -22.04
CA TRP A 267 -25.21 7.49 -21.02
C TRP A 267 -24.02 8.21 -21.64
N LYS A 268 -23.73 9.44 -21.17
CA LYS A 268 -22.56 10.20 -21.62
C LYS A 268 -21.28 9.54 -21.14
N SER A 269 -20.55 8.94 -22.06
CA SER A 269 -19.27 8.25 -21.82
C SER A 269 -18.21 8.67 -22.82
N GLU A 270 -16.94 8.67 -22.40
CA GLU A 270 -15.79 8.95 -23.27
C GLU A 270 -14.64 7.99 -22.96
N VAL A 271 -13.84 7.75 -23.99
CA VAL A 271 -12.64 6.91 -23.91
C VAL A 271 -11.38 7.75 -23.99
N VAL A 272 -10.43 7.51 -23.06
CA VAL A 272 -9.08 8.10 -23.10
C VAL A 272 -8.04 6.99 -23.12
N VAL A 273 -7.31 6.90 -24.22
CA VAL A 273 -6.25 5.90 -24.46
C VAL A 273 -4.95 6.58 -24.89
N GLY A 274 -3.88 5.79 -25.06
CA GLY A 274 -2.56 6.31 -25.45
C GLY A 274 -2.56 7.14 -26.72
N THR A 275 -3.36 6.77 -27.71
CA THR A 275 -3.49 7.42 -29.02
C THR A 275 -4.42 8.62 -29.02
N THR A 276 -5.17 8.90 -27.94
CA THR A 276 -6.06 10.08 -27.87
C THR A 276 -5.26 11.37 -28.00
N PRO A 277 -5.59 12.24 -28.99
CA PRO A 277 -4.88 13.50 -29.21
C PRO A 277 -4.86 14.37 -27.93
N PRO A 278 -3.76 15.10 -27.66
CA PRO A 278 -3.59 15.85 -26.41
C PRO A 278 -4.69 16.87 -26.14
N GLU A 279 -5.17 17.55 -27.16
CA GLU A 279 -6.25 18.56 -27.03
C GLU A 279 -7.57 17.90 -26.69
N LEU A 280 -7.96 16.87 -27.43
CA LEU A 280 -9.17 16.09 -27.16
C LEU A 280 -9.13 15.47 -25.76
N ARG A 281 -7.97 14.89 -25.38
CA ARG A 281 -7.78 14.37 -24.02
C ARG A 281 -8.04 15.44 -22.97
N ARG A 282 -7.49 16.65 -23.15
CA ARG A 282 -7.69 17.77 -22.22
C ARG A 282 -9.16 18.17 -22.11
N ASP A 283 -9.87 18.21 -23.23
CA ASP A 283 -11.30 18.50 -23.24
C ASP A 283 -12.11 17.44 -22.50
N ILE A 284 -11.91 16.16 -22.83
CA ILE A 284 -12.58 15.03 -22.15
C ILE A 284 -12.34 15.09 -20.65
N LEU A 285 -11.09 15.27 -20.21
CA LEU A 285 -10.75 15.33 -18.80
C LEU A 285 -11.38 16.53 -18.10
N LYS A 286 -11.47 17.69 -18.77
CA LYS A 286 -12.16 18.87 -18.24
C LYS A 286 -13.66 18.64 -18.09
N ARG A 287 -14.31 18.03 -19.09
CA ARG A 287 -15.74 17.65 -19.01
C ARG A 287 -16.00 16.62 -17.92
N TYR A 288 -15.07 15.69 -17.69
CA TYR A 288 -15.18 14.72 -16.61
C TYR A 288 -15.01 15.37 -15.23
N THR A 289 -14.04 16.26 -15.06
CA THR A 289 -13.75 16.86 -13.74
C THR A 289 -14.75 17.95 -13.35
N HIS A 290 -15.19 18.80 -14.29
CA HIS A 290 -16.00 19.99 -13.99
C HIS A 290 -17.31 20.06 -14.78
N GLY A 291 -17.52 19.15 -15.72
CA GLY A 291 -18.67 19.16 -16.62
C GLY A 291 -19.65 18.00 -16.37
N ASP A 292 -20.41 17.70 -17.40
CA ASP A 292 -21.53 16.76 -17.41
C ASP A 292 -21.14 15.31 -17.76
N LEU A 293 -19.87 15.05 -18.11
CA LEU A 293 -19.39 13.70 -18.41
C LEU A 293 -19.35 12.85 -17.13
N GLN A 294 -20.11 11.75 -17.14
CA GLN A 294 -20.24 10.88 -15.96
C GLN A 294 -19.32 9.67 -16.01
N TYR A 295 -19.15 9.07 -17.18
CA TYR A 295 -18.40 7.83 -17.35
C TYR A 295 -17.15 8.09 -18.16
N LEU A 296 -15.98 7.83 -17.57
CA LEU A 296 -14.68 7.93 -18.21
C LEU A 296 -14.04 6.53 -18.27
N ILE A 297 -13.72 6.08 -19.48
CA ILE A 297 -13.18 4.76 -19.74
C ILE A 297 -11.73 4.90 -20.18
N SER A 298 -10.84 4.10 -19.64
CA SER A 298 -9.41 4.22 -19.96
C SER A 298 -8.65 2.90 -19.84
N CYS A 299 -7.61 2.74 -20.65
CA CYS A 299 -6.56 1.76 -20.42
C CYS A 299 -5.21 2.46 -20.26
N ASP A 300 -4.44 2.10 -19.22
CA ASP A 300 -3.08 2.51 -18.87
C ASP A 300 -2.78 4.01 -18.69
N VAL A 301 -3.56 4.91 -19.29
CA VAL A 301 -3.24 6.35 -19.34
C VAL A 301 -3.57 7.08 -18.04
N LEU A 302 -4.69 6.76 -17.41
CA LEU A 302 -5.20 7.47 -16.23
C LEU A 302 -4.79 6.84 -14.89
N THR A 303 -4.01 5.78 -14.94
CA THR A 303 -3.49 5.10 -13.73
C THR A 303 -2.47 5.96 -12.98
N THR A 304 -1.75 6.84 -13.68
CA THR A 304 -0.78 7.77 -13.09
C THR A 304 -0.94 9.18 -13.66
N GLY A 305 -0.66 10.21 -12.87
CA GLY A 305 -0.66 11.62 -13.32
C GLY A 305 -2.03 12.27 -13.52
N PHE A 306 -3.14 11.53 -13.46
CA PHE A 306 -4.49 12.08 -13.58
C PHE A 306 -5.06 12.48 -12.21
N ASP A 307 -5.61 13.69 -12.13
CA ASP A 307 -6.22 14.21 -10.91
C ASP A 307 -7.72 14.49 -11.11
N ALA A 308 -8.55 13.61 -10.53
CA ALA A 308 -10.02 13.76 -10.51
C ALA A 308 -10.56 13.33 -9.14
N PRO A 309 -10.45 14.20 -8.13
CA PRO A 309 -10.89 13.89 -6.77
C PRO A 309 -12.37 13.52 -6.67
N GLN A 310 -13.20 14.06 -7.58
CA GLN A 310 -14.64 13.81 -7.65
C GLN A 310 -15.01 12.37 -8.03
N THR A 311 -14.05 11.56 -8.54
CA THR A 311 -14.31 10.15 -8.86
C THR A 311 -14.78 9.40 -7.62
N ASN A 312 -16.04 9.01 -7.58
CA ASN A 312 -16.66 8.33 -6.44
C ASN A 312 -17.12 6.90 -6.76
N VAL A 313 -16.90 6.45 -8.00
CA VAL A 313 -17.05 5.05 -8.41
C VAL A 313 -15.88 4.67 -9.31
N LEU A 314 -15.23 3.55 -8.98
CA LEU A 314 -14.22 2.92 -9.81
C LEU A 314 -14.74 1.57 -10.30
N ALA A 315 -14.55 1.27 -11.57
CA ALA A 315 -14.82 -0.05 -12.12
C ALA A 315 -13.50 -0.65 -12.66
N LEU A 316 -13.07 -1.75 -12.06
CA LEU A 316 -11.85 -2.48 -12.45
C LEU A 316 -12.24 -3.60 -13.42
N VAL A 317 -12.38 -3.25 -14.72
CA VAL A 317 -12.68 -4.18 -15.82
C VAL A 317 -11.36 -4.70 -16.40
N ARG A 318 -10.43 -4.97 -15.52
CA ARG A 318 -9.15 -5.63 -15.84
C ARG A 318 -8.66 -6.45 -14.66
N ALA A 319 -8.10 -7.60 -14.93
CA ALA A 319 -7.34 -8.37 -13.99
C ALA A 319 -5.88 -7.93 -14.03
N THR A 320 -5.19 -7.87 -12.89
CA THR A 320 -3.75 -7.65 -12.84
C THR A 320 -3.06 -8.53 -11.82
N GLN A 321 -1.85 -8.97 -12.12
CA GLN A 321 -0.96 -9.63 -11.16
C GLN A 321 -0.10 -8.62 -10.40
N SER A 322 -0.12 -7.35 -10.81
CA SER A 322 0.66 -6.28 -10.20
C SER A 322 -0.11 -5.62 -9.05
N PRO A 323 0.28 -5.85 -7.77
CA PRO A 323 -0.30 -5.13 -6.64
C PRO A 323 -0.13 -3.60 -6.79
N GLY A 324 1.00 -3.17 -7.38
CA GLY A 324 1.26 -1.74 -7.64
C GLY A 324 0.25 -1.10 -8.57
N LEU A 325 -0.11 -1.78 -9.66
CA LEU A 325 -1.13 -1.28 -10.58
C LEU A 325 -2.51 -1.23 -9.92
N TYR A 326 -2.86 -2.26 -9.14
CA TYR A 326 -4.09 -2.28 -8.36
C TYR A 326 -4.17 -1.09 -7.39
N VAL A 327 -3.10 -0.84 -6.59
CA VAL A 327 -3.02 0.31 -5.67
C VAL A 327 -3.16 1.64 -6.42
N GLN A 328 -2.54 1.78 -7.58
CA GLN A 328 -2.63 2.99 -8.38
C GLN A 328 -4.05 3.23 -8.90
N MET A 329 -4.73 2.19 -9.39
CA MET A 329 -6.12 2.29 -9.84
C MET A 329 -7.06 2.67 -8.70
N VAL A 330 -7.04 1.94 -7.59
CA VAL A 330 -7.93 2.21 -6.44
C VAL A 330 -7.63 3.58 -5.83
N GLY A 331 -6.37 3.96 -5.75
CA GLY A 331 -5.94 5.27 -5.24
C GLY A 331 -6.48 6.47 -6.04
N ARG A 332 -6.95 6.29 -7.28
CA ARG A 332 -7.65 7.36 -8.04
C ARG A 332 -8.99 7.71 -7.41
N GLY A 333 -9.70 6.72 -6.90
CA GLY A 333 -10.98 6.91 -6.24
C GLY A 333 -10.86 7.31 -4.77
N MET A 334 -9.71 7.14 -4.14
CA MET A 334 -9.54 7.47 -2.72
C MET A 334 -9.28 8.96 -2.44
N ARG A 335 -9.05 9.77 -3.47
CA ARG A 335 -8.85 11.22 -3.28
C ARG A 335 -10.11 11.89 -2.75
N MET A 336 -9.93 12.78 -1.78
CA MET A 336 -11.03 13.54 -1.19
C MET A 336 -11.49 14.66 -2.12
N ALA A 337 -12.80 14.87 -2.16
CA ALA A 337 -13.47 16.01 -2.78
C ALA A 337 -14.59 16.48 -1.84
N GLU A 338 -15.12 17.68 -2.08
CA GLU A 338 -16.24 18.20 -1.32
C GLU A 338 -17.46 17.25 -1.41
N GLY A 339 -18.04 16.93 -0.26
CA GLY A 339 -19.19 16.02 -0.14
C GLY A 339 -18.87 14.53 -0.35
N LYS A 340 -17.59 14.16 -0.57
CA LYS A 340 -17.19 12.76 -0.78
C LYS A 340 -16.61 12.16 0.48
N THR A 341 -17.20 11.06 0.94
CA THR A 341 -16.75 10.29 2.12
C THR A 341 -16.15 8.93 1.73
N ASP A 342 -16.61 8.36 0.62
CA ASP A 342 -16.22 7.04 0.18
C ASP A 342 -16.09 6.93 -1.35
N CYS A 343 -15.62 5.79 -1.82
CA CYS A 343 -15.57 5.43 -3.23
C CYS A 343 -15.96 3.96 -3.42
N LEU A 344 -16.96 3.68 -4.25
CA LEU A 344 -17.25 2.32 -4.67
C LEU A 344 -16.15 1.79 -5.58
N VAL A 345 -15.68 0.58 -5.31
CA VAL A 345 -14.70 -0.12 -6.15
C VAL A 345 -15.36 -1.39 -6.68
N LEU A 346 -15.85 -1.35 -7.91
CA LEU A 346 -16.50 -2.46 -8.59
C LEU A 346 -15.42 -3.31 -9.26
N ASP A 347 -15.11 -4.46 -8.71
CA ASP A 347 -13.99 -5.31 -9.15
C ASP A 347 -14.48 -6.51 -9.97
N TYR A 348 -14.44 -6.38 -11.28
CA TYR A 348 -14.76 -7.45 -12.22
C TYR A 348 -13.55 -8.35 -12.50
N GLY A 349 -12.32 -7.84 -12.32
CA GLY A 349 -11.06 -8.55 -12.55
C GLY A 349 -10.57 -9.42 -11.38
N LYS A 350 -11.35 -9.57 -10.31
CA LYS A 350 -10.98 -10.32 -9.08
C LYS A 350 -9.66 -9.85 -8.44
N ASN A 351 -9.39 -8.56 -8.52
CA ASN A 351 -8.14 -7.99 -7.98
C ASN A 351 -8.17 -7.97 -6.45
N VAL A 352 -9.33 -7.69 -5.83
CA VAL A 352 -9.52 -7.70 -4.37
C VAL A 352 -9.29 -9.10 -3.80
N GLU A 353 -9.79 -10.15 -4.47
CA GLU A 353 -9.56 -11.55 -4.06
C GLU A 353 -8.09 -11.94 -4.18
N ARG A 354 -7.37 -11.39 -5.18
CA ARG A 354 -5.96 -11.70 -5.44
C ARG A 354 -4.99 -10.95 -4.55
N HIS A 355 -5.23 -9.67 -4.32
CA HIS A 355 -4.30 -8.77 -3.64
C HIS A 355 -4.73 -8.41 -2.21
N GLY A 356 -5.97 -8.72 -1.84
CA GLY A 356 -6.57 -8.25 -0.59
C GLY A 356 -7.12 -6.82 -0.67
N PRO A 357 -7.74 -6.33 0.40
CA PRO A 357 -8.15 -4.94 0.50
C PRO A 357 -6.94 -4.01 0.51
N ILE A 358 -7.12 -2.78 0.01
CA ILE A 358 -6.00 -1.85 -0.22
C ILE A 358 -5.26 -1.43 1.05
N ASP A 359 -5.94 -1.44 2.18
CA ASP A 359 -5.39 -1.15 3.52
C ASP A 359 -4.63 -2.33 4.16
N ALA A 360 -4.62 -3.48 3.48
CA ALA A 360 -4.01 -4.70 3.99
C ALA A 360 -3.29 -5.50 2.90
N ILE A 361 -2.74 -4.80 1.91
CA ILE A 361 -1.94 -5.45 0.86
C ILE A 361 -0.63 -5.96 1.45
N GLU A 362 -0.54 -7.27 1.62
CA GLU A 362 0.69 -7.93 2.05
C GLU A 362 1.70 -8.04 0.90
N ILE A 363 2.90 -7.55 1.16
CA ILE A 363 4.02 -7.62 0.22
C ILE A 363 4.62 -9.02 0.29
N ARG A 364 4.57 -9.75 -0.80
CA ARG A 364 5.15 -11.10 -0.91
C ARG A 364 6.68 -11.05 -0.79
N LYS A 365 7.26 -11.63 0.25
CA LYS A 365 8.66 -12.07 0.22
C LYS A 365 8.77 -13.28 -0.70
N LYS A 366 9.87 -13.39 -1.45
CA LYS A 366 10.13 -14.46 -2.47
C LYS A 366 9.98 -15.92 -1.99
N SER A 367 9.74 -16.19 -0.72
CA SER A 367 9.81 -17.52 -0.09
C SER A 367 8.54 -18.03 0.59
N GLY A 368 7.33 -17.58 0.23
CA GLY A 368 6.11 -18.09 0.86
C GLY A 368 4.86 -17.99 -0.01
N LYS A 369 3.95 -18.97 0.10
CA LYS A 369 2.59 -18.82 -0.41
C LYS A 369 1.97 -17.62 0.33
N PRO A 370 1.25 -16.71 -0.37
CA PRO A 370 0.66 -15.56 0.28
C PRO A 370 -0.38 -16.03 1.29
N GLY A 371 -0.33 -15.50 2.50
CA GLY A 371 -1.46 -15.50 3.39
C GLY A 371 -2.51 -14.59 2.75
N GLN A 372 -3.50 -15.15 2.07
CA GLN A 372 -4.65 -14.38 1.64
C GLN A 372 -5.42 -14.02 2.90
N ILE A 373 -5.64 -12.71 3.12
CA ILE A 373 -6.61 -12.29 4.14
C ILE A 373 -7.95 -12.88 3.71
N PRO A 374 -8.53 -13.79 4.50
CA PRO A 374 -9.76 -14.44 4.10
C PRO A 374 -10.89 -13.41 4.06
N LEU A 375 -11.41 -13.17 2.86
CA LEU A 375 -12.53 -12.27 2.61
C LEU A 375 -13.82 -13.08 2.41
N LYS A 376 -14.95 -12.48 2.80
CA LYS A 376 -16.29 -12.95 2.45
C LYS A 376 -17.08 -11.81 1.80
N LYS A 377 -18.10 -12.17 1.01
CA LYS A 377 -19.06 -11.19 0.48
C LYS A 377 -20.23 -11.06 1.46
N CYS A 378 -20.70 -9.84 1.68
CA CYS A 378 -21.91 -9.60 2.45
C CYS A 378 -23.11 -10.29 1.79
N ILE A 379 -23.94 -10.99 2.58
CA ILE A 379 -25.11 -11.72 2.07
C ILE A 379 -26.20 -10.82 1.46
N LYS A 380 -26.20 -9.52 1.78
CA LYS A 380 -27.23 -8.58 1.30
C LYS A 380 -26.71 -7.65 0.20
N CYS A 381 -25.58 -6.97 0.41
CA CYS A 381 -25.07 -5.98 -0.53
C CYS A 381 -23.86 -6.46 -1.33
N HIS A 382 -23.32 -7.64 -1.00
CA HIS A 382 -22.20 -8.29 -1.69
C HIS A 382 -20.85 -7.51 -1.63
N ALA A 383 -20.74 -6.48 -0.78
CA ALA A 383 -19.45 -5.84 -0.52
C ALA A 383 -18.48 -6.86 0.07
N TYR A 384 -17.21 -6.78 -0.35
CA TYR A 384 -16.16 -7.59 0.28
C TYR A 384 -15.90 -7.10 1.70
N MET A 385 -15.78 -8.02 2.62
CA MET A 385 -15.50 -7.77 4.02
C MET A 385 -14.58 -8.86 4.58
N ARG A 386 -13.86 -8.53 5.65
CA ARG A 386 -13.04 -9.52 6.35
C ARG A 386 -13.93 -10.63 6.92
N ILE A 387 -13.46 -11.89 6.87
CA ILE A 387 -14.27 -13.04 7.31
C ILE A 387 -14.68 -12.94 8.79
N SER A 388 -13.85 -12.27 9.61
CA SER A 388 -14.11 -12.05 11.04
C SER A 388 -15.24 -11.06 11.34
N LEU A 389 -15.62 -10.19 10.40
CA LEU A 389 -16.66 -9.20 10.63
C LEU A 389 -18.04 -9.85 10.59
N MET A 390 -18.81 -9.68 11.66
CA MET A 390 -20.19 -10.19 11.79
C MET A 390 -21.25 -9.19 11.31
N VAL A 391 -20.87 -7.93 11.15
CA VAL A 391 -21.75 -6.87 10.63
C VAL A 391 -21.09 -6.24 9.42
N CYS A 392 -21.84 -6.06 8.34
CA CYS A 392 -21.33 -5.41 7.15
C CYS A 392 -21.13 -3.91 7.40
N GLU A 393 -19.89 -3.45 7.27
CA GLU A 393 -19.56 -2.02 7.46
C GLU A 393 -20.24 -1.10 6.42
N HIS A 394 -20.69 -1.64 5.28
CA HIS A 394 -21.34 -0.87 4.23
C HIS A 394 -22.85 -0.73 4.43
N CYS A 395 -23.56 -1.85 4.67
CA CYS A 395 -25.04 -1.87 4.73
C CYS A 395 -25.62 -2.23 6.11
N GLY A 396 -24.77 -2.43 7.13
CA GLY A 396 -25.19 -2.77 8.50
C GLY A 396 -25.79 -4.16 8.67
N THR A 397 -25.80 -5.01 7.63
CA THR A 397 -26.43 -6.32 7.70
C THR A 397 -25.59 -7.29 8.53
N GLN A 398 -26.26 -7.95 9.50
CA GLN A 398 -25.68 -9.05 10.26
C GLN A 398 -25.32 -10.21 9.33
N GLN A 399 -24.15 -10.76 9.49
CA GLN A 399 -23.66 -11.90 8.73
C GLN A 399 -23.92 -13.19 9.49
N PRO A 400 -24.17 -14.31 8.79
CA PRO A 400 -24.29 -15.61 9.44
C PRO A 400 -22.95 -15.99 10.08
N GLU A 401 -23.04 -16.69 11.21
CA GLU A 401 -21.85 -17.30 11.80
C GLU A 401 -21.17 -18.22 10.78
N PRO A 402 -19.83 -18.21 10.70
CA PRO A 402 -19.12 -19.11 9.82
C PRO A 402 -19.51 -20.55 10.19
N LYS A 403 -20.12 -21.27 9.24
CA LYS A 403 -20.37 -22.70 9.44
C LYS A 403 -19.03 -23.36 9.71
N GLN A 404 -18.89 -23.97 10.90
CA GLN A 404 -17.79 -24.88 11.16
C GLN A 404 -17.95 -26.05 10.18
N GLU A 405 -17.23 -26.04 9.07
CA GLU A 405 -17.09 -27.26 8.27
C GLU A 405 -16.42 -28.30 9.18
N LYS A 406 -17.17 -29.32 9.55
CA LYS A 406 -16.61 -30.53 10.15
C LYS A 406 -15.65 -31.11 9.11
N TYR A 407 -14.35 -30.87 9.31
CA TYR A 407 -13.32 -31.53 8.52
C TYR A 407 -13.52 -33.05 8.64
N THR A 408 -13.97 -33.68 7.58
CA THR A 408 -13.98 -35.14 7.47
C THR A 408 -12.51 -35.60 7.37
N GLU A 409 -12.16 -36.62 8.12
CA GLU A 409 -10.82 -37.20 8.38
C GLU A 409 -10.03 -37.70 7.15
N LYS A 410 -10.31 -37.26 5.93
CA LYS A 410 -9.66 -37.76 4.70
C LYS A 410 -8.68 -36.82 4.02
N ALA A 411 -8.37 -35.64 4.58
CA ALA A 411 -7.28 -34.80 4.10
C ALA A 411 -5.96 -35.25 4.74
N GLY A 412 -5.12 -35.80 3.92
CA GLY A 412 -3.97 -36.61 4.26
C GLY A 412 -2.96 -36.02 5.26
N LYS A 413 -2.34 -36.91 5.97
CA LYS A 413 -1.28 -36.81 7.01
C LYS A 413 -0.04 -35.95 6.68
N LYS A 414 -0.01 -35.16 5.63
CA LYS A 414 1.18 -34.37 5.18
C LYS A 414 1.21 -32.89 5.54
N GLU A 415 0.11 -32.29 6.04
CA GLU A 415 0.04 -30.87 6.42
C GLU A 415 0.24 -30.58 7.93
N LEU A 416 0.40 -31.61 8.73
CA LEU A 416 0.38 -31.55 10.21
C LEU A 416 1.68 -31.02 10.87
N LEU A 417 2.67 -30.52 10.11
CA LEU A 417 3.98 -30.16 10.68
C LEU A 417 4.41 -28.69 10.46
N LYS A 418 3.52 -27.81 9.99
CA LYS A 418 3.89 -26.40 9.79
C LYS A 418 3.64 -25.59 11.05
N SER A 419 4.71 -25.03 11.61
CA SER A 419 4.65 -23.95 12.59
C SER A 419 4.60 -22.61 11.86
N GLU A 420 3.78 -21.66 12.35
CA GLU A 420 3.63 -20.33 11.78
C GLU A 420 3.81 -19.25 12.84
N TRP A 421 4.31 -18.08 12.42
CA TRP A 421 4.38 -16.89 13.26
C TRP A 421 3.08 -16.10 13.15
N VAL A 422 2.50 -15.74 14.30
CA VAL A 422 1.24 -15.00 14.40
C VAL A 422 1.47 -13.75 15.24
N ASP A 423 1.02 -12.60 14.74
CA ASP A 423 1.11 -11.33 15.47
C ASP A 423 0.16 -11.34 16.68
N VAL A 424 0.62 -10.80 17.80
CA VAL A 424 -0.12 -10.69 19.06
C VAL A 424 -0.50 -9.23 19.28
N PHE A 425 -1.76 -8.96 19.57
CA PHE A 425 -2.25 -7.62 19.85
C PHE A 425 -2.35 -7.35 21.35
N ASP A 426 -2.74 -8.38 22.12
CA ASP A 426 -2.89 -8.28 23.56
C ASP A 426 -2.62 -9.61 24.23
N VAL A 427 -2.29 -9.58 25.50
CA VAL A 427 -2.05 -10.76 26.32
C VAL A 427 -2.87 -10.65 27.61
N ARG A 428 -3.71 -11.63 27.83
CA ARG A 428 -4.53 -11.73 29.05
C ARG A 428 -4.13 -12.91 29.90
N TYR A 429 -4.25 -12.77 31.19
CA TYR A 429 -3.90 -13.78 32.17
C TYR A 429 -5.13 -14.23 32.94
N GLN A 430 -5.33 -15.52 33.06
CA GLN A 430 -6.52 -16.09 33.73
C GLN A 430 -6.10 -17.24 34.66
N LEU A 431 -6.55 -17.17 35.90
CA LEU A 431 -6.44 -18.28 36.84
C LEU A 431 -7.36 -19.42 36.40
N GLY A 432 -6.81 -20.64 36.29
CA GLY A 432 -7.55 -21.85 36.02
C GLY A 432 -7.25 -22.95 37.04
N GLY A 433 -8.14 -23.90 37.16
CA GLY A 433 -7.96 -25.04 38.04
C GLY A 433 -9.16 -26.01 37.93
N ARG A 434 -8.97 -27.21 38.43
CA ARG A 434 -10.04 -28.20 38.63
C ARG A 434 -9.98 -28.66 40.09
N GLU A 435 -11.13 -28.97 40.63
CA GLU A 435 -11.23 -29.47 42.02
C GLU A 435 -10.32 -30.69 42.21
N GLY A 436 -9.50 -30.67 43.26
CA GLY A 436 -8.52 -31.72 43.56
C GLY A 436 -7.22 -31.72 42.71
N LYS A 437 -6.97 -30.71 41.87
CA LYS A 437 -5.73 -30.55 41.13
C LYS A 437 -5.08 -29.21 41.41
N PRO A 438 -3.72 -29.11 41.35
CA PRO A 438 -3.06 -27.82 41.51
C PRO A 438 -3.56 -26.79 40.48
N PRO A 439 -3.63 -25.51 40.84
CA PRO A 439 -4.02 -24.45 39.93
C PRO A 439 -2.99 -24.23 38.80
N TYR A 440 -3.41 -23.52 37.76
CA TYR A 440 -2.54 -23.09 36.66
C TYR A 440 -2.89 -21.68 36.22
N LEU A 441 -1.89 -20.97 35.67
CA LEU A 441 -2.11 -19.70 34.99
C LEU A 441 -2.27 -19.97 33.49
N ARG A 442 -3.38 -19.54 32.93
CA ARG A 442 -3.64 -19.53 31.48
C ARG A 442 -3.21 -18.18 30.92
N ILE A 443 -2.26 -18.20 30.00
CA ILE A 443 -1.89 -17.04 29.18
C ILE A 443 -2.69 -17.12 27.89
N ILE A 444 -3.40 -16.06 27.56
CA ILE A 444 -4.24 -15.95 26.36
C ILE A 444 -3.64 -14.88 25.47
N TYR A 445 -3.23 -15.27 24.28
CA TYR A 445 -2.70 -14.37 23.26
C TYR A 445 -3.82 -14.02 22.29
N ASP A 446 -4.22 -12.76 22.28
CA ASP A 446 -5.20 -12.23 21.34
C ASP A 446 -4.52 -11.92 20.00
N THR A 447 -4.97 -12.56 18.94
CA THR A 447 -4.40 -12.43 17.60
C THR A 447 -5.49 -12.08 16.58
N PRO A 448 -5.14 -11.64 15.36
CA PRO A 448 -6.13 -11.25 14.35
C PRO A 448 -7.16 -12.33 14.00
N TYR A 449 -6.80 -13.60 14.24
CA TYR A 449 -7.57 -14.73 13.71
C TYR A 449 -8.26 -15.55 14.77
N ARG A 450 -7.64 -15.68 15.94
CA ARG A 450 -8.12 -16.49 17.07
C ARG A 450 -7.33 -16.20 18.33
N GLU A 451 -7.83 -16.68 19.45
CA GLU A 451 -7.07 -16.74 20.69
C GLU A 451 -6.19 -18.01 20.70
N TYR A 452 -4.94 -17.85 21.11
CA TYR A 452 -4.06 -18.94 21.46
C TYR A 452 -3.85 -18.97 22.96
N SER A 453 -3.76 -20.16 23.53
CA SER A 453 -3.59 -20.28 24.98
C SER A 453 -2.39 -21.14 25.33
N GLU A 454 -1.72 -20.75 26.38
CA GLU A 454 -0.66 -21.48 27.01
C GLU A 454 -0.93 -21.62 28.51
N PHE A 455 -0.42 -22.66 29.11
CA PHE A 455 -0.68 -22.98 30.51
C PHE A 455 0.63 -23.06 31.27
N LEU A 456 0.80 -22.17 32.26
CA LEU A 456 1.89 -22.23 33.20
C LEU A 456 1.43 -22.99 34.46
N MET A 457 2.16 -24.03 34.81
CA MET A 457 1.80 -24.97 35.86
C MET A 457 2.91 -25.11 36.90
N PRO A 458 3.17 -24.06 37.71
CA PRO A 458 4.30 -24.05 38.66
C PRO A 458 4.19 -25.11 39.74
N GLU A 459 2.99 -25.42 40.20
CA GLU A 459 2.72 -26.33 41.31
C GLU A 459 2.55 -27.80 40.88
N HIS A 460 2.72 -28.05 39.54
CA HIS A 460 2.69 -29.43 39.02
C HIS A 460 4.09 -30.04 39.02
N GLY A 461 4.20 -31.34 39.29
CA GLY A 461 5.47 -32.06 39.20
C GLY A 461 5.89 -32.45 37.77
N GLY A 462 7.13 -32.86 37.59
CA GLY A 462 7.61 -33.45 36.36
C GLY A 462 7.75 -32.48 35.15
N TYR A 463 7.28 -32.90 33.97
CA TYR A 463 7.42 -32.11 32.72
C TYR A 463 6.79 -30.73 32.78
N PRO A 464 5.56 -30.53 33.27
CA PRO A 464 4.94 -29.20 33.38
C PRO A 464 5.78 -28.23 34.20
N ARG A 465 6.34 -28.64 35.33
CA ARG A 465 7.22 -27.82 36.16
C ARG A 465 8.49 -27.40 35.41
N ARG A 466 9.14 -28.31 34.68
CA ARG A 466 10.34 -27.98 33.89
C ARG A 466 10.06 -26.98 32.77
N VAL A 467 8.89 -27.07 32.12
CA VAL A 467 8.46 -26.10 31.13
C VAL A 467 8.25 -24.73 31.76
N PHE A 468 7.58 -24.67 32.91
CA PHE A 468 7.39 -23.47 33.69
C PHE A 468 8.73 -22.83 34.06
N ASP A 469 9.64 -23.58 34.72
CA ASP A 469 10.93 -23.04 35.17
C ASP A 469 11.76 -22.43 34.03
N ARG A 470 11.75 -23.08 32.85
CA ARG A 470 12.43 -22.56 31.67
C ARG A 470 11.80 -21.23 31.23
N ARG A 471 10.48 -21.16 31.13
CA ARG A 471 9.77 -19.99 30.63
C ARG A 471 9.86 -18.80 31.55
N ILE A 472 9.65 -19.00 32.82
CA ILE A 472 9.71 -17.93 33.82
C ILE A 472 11.09 -17.30 33.87
N ARG A 473 12.18 -18.10 33.80
CA ARG A 473 13.54 -17.58 33.89
C ARG A 473 14.08 -17.04 32.56
N GLU A 474 13.87 -17.77 31.46
CA GLU A 474 14.44 -17.41 30.16
C GLU A 474 13.64 -16.32 29.45
N TRP A 475 12.32 -16.24 29.66
CA TRP A 475 11.42 -15.40 28.86
C TRP A 475 10.89 -14.20 29.64
N PHE A 476 10.48 -14.40 30.86
CA PHE A 476 9.88 -13.34 31.64
C PHE A 476 10.86 -12.71 32.66
N ASN A 477 12.07 -13.26 32.78
CA ASN A 477 13.06 -12.83 33.78
C ASN A 477 12.46 -12.69 35.19
N SER A 478 11.56 -13.59 35.55
CA SER A 478 10.75 -13.58 36.77
C SER A 478 11.28 -14.61 37.77
N LYS A 479 11.05 -14.36 39.05
CA LYS A 479 11.38 -15.27 40.17
C LYS A 479 10.15 -16.01 40.70
N ALA A 480 8.99 -15.86 40.05
CA ALA A 480 7.74 -16.50 40.44
C ALA A 480 7.92 -18.04 40.58
N ASN A 481 7.37 -18.63 41.61
CA ASN A 481 7.44 -20.08 41.87
C ASN A 481 6.05 -20.71 42.04
N THR A 482 5.03 -19.91 42.26
CA THR A 482 3.62 -20.32 42.45
C THR A 482 2.73 -19.59 41.45
N VAL A 483 1.49 -20.05 41.27
CA VAL A 483 0.51 -19.34 40.45
C VAL A 483 0.16 -17.97 41.06
N GLY A 484 0.18 -17.86 42.41
CA GLY A 484 -0.01 -16.58 43.09
C GLY A 484 1.06 -15.57 42.71
N ASP A 485 2.35 -15.97 42.80
CA ASP A 485 3.47 -15.11 42.41
C ASP A 485 3.35 -14.66 40.93
N CYS A 486 2.93 -15.59 40.04
CA CYS A 486 2.71 -15.27 38.65
C CYS A 486 1.62 -14.21 38.43
N LEU A 487 0.52 -14.26 39.17
CA LEU A 487 -0.57 -13.28 39.09
C LEU A 487 -0.16 -11.90 39.59
N GLU A 488 0.73 -11.83 40.57
CA GLU A 488 1.26 -10.55 41.07
C GLU A 488 2.23 -9.89 40.08
N GLU A 489 2.97 -10.69 39.33
CA GLU A 489 4.02 -10.23 38.43
C GLU A 489 3.58 -10.12 36.96
N CYS A 490 2.56 -10.85 36.52
CA CYS A 490 2.22 -11.04 35.09
C CYS A 490 1.96 -9.72 34.33
N ASN A 491 1.44 -8.70 34.98
CA ASN A 491 1.24 -7.38 34.38
C ASN A 491 2.55 -6.63 34.05
N ARG A 492 3.67 -7.11 34.54
CA ARG A 492 5.01 -6.56 34.27
C ARG A 492 5.80 -7.40 33.26
N TRP A 493 5.25 -8.52 32.85
CA TRP A 493 5.93 -9.38 31.88
C TRP A 493 5.92 -8.76 30.48
N PRO A 494 6.99 -8.97 29.69
CA PRO A 494 7.03 -8.44 28.34
C PRO A 494 5.94 -9.09 27.48
N VAL A 495 5.24 -8.28 26.71
CA VAL A 495 4.24 -8.76 25.75
C VAL A 495 4.96 -9.12 24.45
N PRO A 496 4.84 -10.36 23.94
CA PRO A 496 5.45 -10.73 22.68
C PRO A 496 4.73 -10.03 21.52
N ARG A 497 5.49 -9.54 20.57
CA ARG A 497 4.94 -9.01 19.31
C ARG A 497 4.34 -10.13 18.46
N ARG A 498 4.97 -11.30 18.45
CA ARG A 498 4.53 -12.47 17.70
C ARG A 498 4.80 -13.73 18.49
N ILE A 499 3.95 -14.72 18.27
CA ILE A 499 4.13 -16.07 18.77
C ILE A 499 4.25 -17.05 17.61
N ARG A 500 5.09 -18.06 17.75
CA ARG A 500 5.17 -19.18 16.82
C ARG A 500 4.29 -20.30 17.33
N VAL A 501 3.27 -20.64 16.54
CA VAL A 501 2.29 -21.66 16.92
C VAL A 501 2.39 -22.87 16.02
N ARG A 502 2.11 -24.03 16.59
CA ARG A 502 2.04 -25.31 15.86
C ARG A 502 0.81 -26.06 16.27
N LYS A 503 0.09 -26.60 15.30
CA LYS A 503 -1.04 -27.46 15.56
C LYS A 503 -0.58 -28.84 16.04
N ASP A 504 -1.14 -29.32 17.15
CA ASP A 504 -0.84 -30.64 17.74
C ASP A 504 -2.18 -31.32 18.07
N GLY A 505 -2.67 -32.15 17.14
CA GLY A 505 -4.03 -32.70 17.19
C GLY A 505 -5.09 -31.60 17.10
N ASP A 506 -6.02 -31.56 18.06
CA ASP A 506 -7.08 -30.55 18.15
C ASP A 506 -6.63 -29.24 18.82
N PHE A 507 -5.41 -29.17 19.31
CA PHE A 507 -4.88 -28.03 20.07
C PHE A 507 -3.76 -27.33 19.33
N TRP A 508 -3.57 -26.05 19.65
CA TRP A 508 -2.42 -25.27 19.21
C TRP A 508 -1.44 -25.11 20.34
N LYS A 509 -0.16 -25.34 20.06
CA LYS A 509 0.92 -25.14 21.01
C LYS A 509 1.74 -23.93 20.60
N VAL A 510 1.94 -23.01 21.54
CA VAL A 510 2.90 -21.90 21.40
C VAL A 510 4.30 -22.47 21.62
N GLN A 511 5.18 -22.28 20.64
CA GLN A 511 6.54 -22.84 20.64
C GLN A 511 7.60 -21.79 20.96
N GLU A 512 7.47 -20.61 20.36
CA GLU A 512 8.45 -19.53 20.44
C GLU A 512 7.73 -18.18 20.54
N TRP A 513 8.42 -17.17 21.09
CA TRP A 513 7.96 -15.80 21.25
C TRP A 513 8.99 -14.85 20.66
N ASP A 514 8.54 -13.79 20.01
CA ASP A 514 9.36 -12.69 19.52
C ASP A 514 9.01 -11.44 20.34
N PHE A 515 9.89 -11.08 21.27
CA PHE A 515 9.79 -9.91 22.17
C PHE A 515 10.57 -8.70 21.64
N LYS A 516 11.02 -8.67 20.40
CA LYS A 516 11.73 -7.50 19.86
C LYS A 516 10.90 -6.28 20.09
N SER A 517 11.36 -5.44 21.01
CA SER A 517 10.74 -4.22 21.45
C SER A 517 10.36 -3.32 20.27
N PHE A 518 9.10 -2.92 20.20
CA PHE A 518 8.82 -1.55 19.85
C PHE A 518 9.53 -0.71 20.92
N GLU A 519 10.60 -0.02 20.57
CA GLU A 519 10.88 1.22 21.24
C GLU A 519 9.64 2.08 20.95
N MET A 520 8.76 2.18 21.94
CA MET A 520 7.74 3.22 21.93
C MET A 520 8.53 4.51 22.00
N ASP A 521 8.55 5.24 20.88
CA ASP A 521 8.95 6.63 20.94
C ASP A 521 8.10 7.31 22.02
N PRO A 522 8.72 8.10 22.90
CA PRO A 522 7.97 8.88 23.87
C PRO A 522 6.95 9.75 23.11
N PRO A 523 5.80 10.08 23.72
CA PRO A 523 4.81 10.93 23.07
C PRO A 523 5.50 12.18 22.55
N PRO A 524 5.11 12.67 21.35
CA PRO A 524 5.76 13.82 20.74
C PRO A 524 5.72 14.99 21.73
N PRO A 525 6.84 15.66 21.98
CA PRO A 525 6.84 16.87 22.79
C PRO A 525 5.91 17.90 22.12
N GLU A 526 5.23 18.70 22.94
CA GLU A 526 4.42 19.82 22.49
C GLU A 526 5.22 20.68 21.50
N PRO A 527 4.58 21.32 20.51
CA PRO A 527 5.27 22.02 19.43
C PRO A 527 6.03 23.21 20.01
N GLU A 528 7.29 23.01 20.29
CA GLU A 528 8.24 24.10 20.49
C GLU A 528 8.54 24.77 19.15
N GLU A 529 8.74 26.10 19.21
CA GLU A 529 9.12 26.97 18.09
C GLU A 529 10.28 26.37 17.28
N ASP A 530 10.16 26.42 15.97
CA ASP A 530 10.95 25.78 14.91
C ASP A 530 12.48 25.82 15.18
N PRO A 531 13.11 24.77 15.73
CA PRO A 531 14.57 24.72 15.92
C PRO A 531 15.29 24.31 14.64
N ASP A 532 14.59 24.30 13.50
CA ASP A 532 15.05 23.66 12.27
C ASP A 532 16.22 24.37 11.56
N ILE A 533 16.64 25.56 11.99
CA ILE A 533 17.72 26.27 11.30
C ILE A 533 19.09 25.60 11.52
N GLU A 534 19.36 25.02 12.65
CA GLU A 534 20.62 24.30 12.92
C GLU A 534 20.64 22.87 12.40
N MET A 535 19.49 22.20 12.36
CA MET A 535 19.34 20.79 11.98
C MET A 535 19.74 20.48 10.53
N TRP A 536 19.77 21.53 9.68
CA TRP A 536 20.07 21.42 8.25
C TRP A 536 21.55 21.46 7.91
N ARG A 537 22.39 22.02 8.80
CA ARG A 537 23.82 22.22 8.53
C ARG A 537 24.58 20.91 8.33
N ASP A 538 24.22 19.86 9.05
CA ASP A 538 24.99 18.61 9.09
C ASP A 538 24.50 17.55 8.09
N ALA A 539 23.38 17.80 7.41
CA ALA A 539 22.80 16.84 6.49
C ALA A 539 23.28 16.99 5.03
N PHE A 540 23.89 18.15 4.65
CA PHE A 540 24.40 18.41 3.29
C PHE A 540 25.77 19.07 3.28
#